data_6be4b5c74db2af9300b41ef146003c54
#
_entry.id   6be4b5c74db2af9300b41ef146003c54
#
_cell.length_a   1.000
_cell.length_b   1.000
_cell.length_c   1.000
_cell.angle_alpha   90.00
_cell.angle_beta   90.00
_cell.angle_gamma   90.00
#
_symmetry.space_group_name_H-M   'P 1'
#
loop_
_entity.id
_entity.type
_entity.pdbx_description
1 polymer ?
#
loop_
_entity_poly.entity_id
_entity_poly.type
_entity_poly.pdbx_seq_one_letter_code
_entity_poly.pdbx_strand_id
1 'polypeptide(L)'
;MQDLDNLHINFSPSSLWVLNAILGFIMFGVALDLKWIDLVQLTKNWKSALVGLFSQYILLPFTTYLLVLIVQPSPGLALGMFLIAACPVGNVTNLITKVSKGNVALSIGLSSTAHLLAAFVLPLNFALYGNLYSPTASLMRQINVDGKEMAWLVFLIIGTPLLLGILCQRYFPRFTELSKVWFNRLSMLFLAFFIVAAFASNGKVLVDNVQKVAWLVILQNGWALGGGWALGKLFKLPEADIRTITIESGIHNSGLGLLLIFQFFDGRGSMALVAVCWGVWHLISGWALAWYWAQRSPAV
;
A
#
# COMPACT_ATOMS: atom_id res chain seq x y z
N MET A 1 -21.89 -6.23 -11.26
CA MET A 1 -20.72 -6.27 -10.35
C MET A 1 -20.59 -7.58 -9.57
N GLN A 2 -21.69 -8.31 -9.30
CA GLN A 2 -21.63 -9.62 -8.61
C GLN A 2 -20.84 -10.68 -9.39
N ASP A 3 -20.83 -10.63 -10.72
CA ASP A 3 -20.05 -11.57 -11.55
C ASP A 3 -18.54 -11.48 -11.36
N LEU A 4 -18.04 -10.35 -10.85
CA LEU A 4 -16.60 -10.15 -10.60
C LEU A 4 -16.09 -10.93 -9.38
N ASP A 5 -16.96 -11.22 -8.42
CA ASP A 5 -16.58 -11.94 -7.20
C ASP A 5 -16.37 -13.44 -7.45
N ASN A 6 -16.93 -13.96 -8.55
CA ASN A 6 -16.75 -15.34 -8.98
C ASN A 6 -15.56 -15.55 -9.93
N LEU A 7 -14.89 -14.46 -10.31
CA LEU A 7 -13.67 -14.54 -11.11
C LEU A 7 -12.50 -14.95 -10.20
N HIS A 8 -11.83 -16.03 -10.57
CA HIS A 8 -10.57 -16.43 -9.95
C HIS A 8 -9.45 -16.21 -10.95
N ILE A 9 -8.40 -15.57 -10.49
CA ILE A 9 -7.17 -15.46 -11.26
C ILE A 9 -6.38 -16.73 -10.99
N ASN A 10 -6.24 -17.58 -12.03
CA ASN A 10 -5.59 -18.86 -11.90
C ASN A 10 -4.11 -18.69 -11.55
N PHE A 11 -3.76 -19.21 -10.38
CA PHE A 11 -2.38 -19.34 -9.93
C PHE A 11 -2.14 -20.78 -9.47
N SER A 12 -1.03 -21.40 -9.90
CA SER A 12 -0.73 -22.76 -9.46
C SER A 12 -0.23 -22.78 -8.01
N PRO A 13 -0.50 -23.83 -7.22
CA PRO A 13 0.01 -23.95 -5.85
C PRO A 13 1.55 -23.85 -5.74
N SER A 14 2.28 -24.28 -6.75
CA SER A 14 3.74 -24.11 -6.82
C SER A 14 4.16 -22.65 -6.93
N SER A 15 3.30 -21.79 -7.49
CA SER A 15 3.56 -20.36 -7.61
C SER A 15 3.44 -19.63 -6.27
N LEU A 16 2.70 -20.14 -5.28
CA LEU A 16 2.56 -19.53 -3.95
C LEU A 16 3.88 -19.50 -3.17
N TRP A 17 4.70 -20.55 -3.27
CA TRP A 17 6.04 -20.56 -2.66
C TRP A 17 6.95 -19.49 -3.27
N VAL A 18 6.93 -19.38 -4.59
CA VAL A 18 7.69 -18.35 -5.31
C VAL A 18 7.18 -16.95 -4.89
N LEU A 19 5.87 -16.79 -4.77
CA LEU A 19 5.23 -15.55 -4.34
C LEU A 19 5.68 -15.13 -2.94
N ASN A 20 5.66 -16.05 -1.98
CA ASN A 20 6.11 -15.82 -0.60
C ASN A 20 7.60 -15.48 -0.55
N ALA A 21 8.42 -16.16 -1.34
CA ALA A 21 9.85 -15.87 -1.45
C ALA A 21 10.09 -14.46 -2.03
N ILE A 22 9.36 -14.09 -3.08
CA ILE A 22 9.42 -12.74 -3.68
C ILE A 22 8.99 -11.69 -2.65
N LEU A 23 7.89 -11.91 -1.93
CA LEU A 23 7.41 -10.98 -0.90
C LEU A 23 8.43 -10.84 0.23
N GLY A 24 8.95 -11.96 0.74
CA GLY A 24 10.01 -11.94 1.75
C GLY A 24 11.26 -11.20 1.27
N PHE A 25 11.67 -11.42 0.02
CA PHE A 25 12.80 -10.73 -0.58
C PHE A 25 12.55 -9.21 -0.69
N ILE A 26 11.36 -8.80 -1.12
CA ILE A 26 10.96 -7.38 -1.20
C ILE A 26 10.99 -6.75 0.19
N MET A 27 10.39 -7.41 1.20
CA MET A 27 10.33 -6.89 2.57
C MET A 27 11.71 -6.82 3.22
N PHE A 28 12.56 -7.80 2.98
CA PHE A 28 13.95 -7.76 3.42
C PHE A 28 14.70 -6.58 2.76
N GLY A 29 14.55 -6.38 1.45
CA GLY A 29 15.14 -5.25 0.73
C GLY A 29 14.69 -3.89 1.27
N VAL A 30 13.38 -3.75 1.55
CA VAL A 30 12.84 -2.55 2.21
C VAL A 30 13.51 -2.31 3.57
N ALA A 31 13.67 -3.38 4.35
CA ALA A 31 14.29 -3.29 5.66
C ALA A 31 15.77 -2.86 5.63
N LEU A 32 16.51 -3.20 4.56
CA LEU A 32 17.90 -2.77 4.38
C LEU A 32 18.03 -1.24 4.17
N ASP A 33 16.97 -0.57 3.74
CA ASP A 33 16.94 0.89 3.57
C ASP A 33 16.48 1.64 4.82
N LEU A 34 15.86 0.96 5.79
CA LEU A 34 15.34 1.58 7.00
C LEU A 34 16.50 2.07 7.89
N LYS A 35 16.57 3.36 8.16
CA LYS A 35 17.59 3.94 9.05
C LYS A 35 16.95 4.45 10.33
N TRP A 36 17.54 4.12 11.47
CA TRP A 36 17.09 4.65 12.76
C TRP A 36 17.01 6.18 12.78
N ILE A 37 17.94 6.84 12.09
CA ILE A 37 17.97 8.30 12.00
C ILE A 37 16.70 8.88 11.34
N ASP A 38 16.09 8.15 10.41
CA ASP A 38 14.85 8.59 9.73
C ASP A 38 13.69 8.65 10.72
N LEU A 39 13.62 7.68 11.65
CA LEU A 39 12.64 7.68 12.73
C LEU A 39 12.89 8.81 13.73
N VAL A 40 14.17 9.07 14.07
CA VAL A 40 14.54 10.18 14.95
C VAL A 40 14.21 11.53 14.31
N GLN A 41 14.35 11.66 12.98
CA GLN A 41 14.00 12.90 12.28
C GLN A 41 12.50 13.23 12.37
N LEU A 42 11.63 12.22 12.46
CA LEU A 42 10.19 12.44 12.66
C LEU A 42 9.90 13.17 13.97
N THR A 43 10.67 12.92 15.02
CA THR A 43 10.45 13.59 16.32
C THR A 43 10.68 15.10 16.24
N LYS A 44 11.53 15.58 15.31
CA LYS A 44 11.76 17.00 15.08
C LYS A 44 10.54 17.71 14.46
N ASN A 45 9.75 16.98 13.66
CA ASN A 45 8.53 17.42 12.99
C ASN A 45 7.32 16.61 13.47
N TRP A 46 7.24 16.39 14.78
CA TRP A 46 6.28 15.47 15.39
C TRP A 46 4.82 15.75 15.00
N LYS A 47 4.44 17.04 14.85
CA LYS A 47 3.08 17.42 14.45
C LYS A 47 2.75 16.94 13.06
N SER A 48 3.61 17.21 12.08
CA SER A 48 3.44 16.72 10.69
C SER A 48 3.52 15.20 10.62
N ALA A 49 4.38 14.57 11.41
CA ALA A 49 4.50 13.12 11.52
C ALA A 49 3.20 12.49 12.03
N LEU A 50 2.63 13.00 13.12
CA LEU A 50 1.36 12.49 13.66
C LEU A 50 0.20 12.67 12.67
N VAL A 51 0.10 13.83 12.01
CA VAL A 51 -0.93 14.09 11.00
C VAL A 51 -0.77 13.15 9.81
N GLY A 52 0.47 12.88 9.36
CA GLY A 52 0.75 11.93 8.29
C GLY A 52 0.36 10.51 8.66
N LEU A 53 0.77 10.01 9.82
CA LEU A 53 0.42 8.66 10.30
C LEU A 53 -1.10 8.52 10.52
N PHE A 54 -1.74 9.55 11.08
CA PHE A 54 -3.20 9.59 11.23
C PHE A 54 -3.89 9.51 9.87
N SER A 55 -3.39 10.25 8.88
CA SER A 55 -3.94 10.24 7.53
C SER A 55 -3.88 8.84 6.88
N GLN A 56 -2.74 8.15 7.03
CA GLN A 56 -2.51 6.84 6.43
C GLN A 56 -3.29 5.72 7.13
N TYR A 57 -3.27 5.69 8.46
CA TYR A 57 -3.73 4.53 9.22
C TYR A 57 -5.14 4.66 9.80
N ILE A 58 -5.67 5.86 9.87
CA ILE A 58 -6.99 6.12 10.43
C ILE A 58 -7.91 6.76 9.40
N LEU A 59 -7.51 7.92 8.84
CA LEU A 59 -8.38 8.65 7.93
C LEU A 59 -8.66 7.87 6.66
N LEU A 60 -7.64 7.35 5.99
CA LEU A 60 -7.83 6.63 4.73
C LEU A 60 -8.67 5.36 4.89
N PRO A 61 -8.37 4.41 5.83
CA PRO A 61 -9.23 3.26 6.03
C PRO A 61 -10.67 3.64 6.41
N PHE A 62 -10.84 4.64 7.29
CA PHE A 62 -12.15 5.12 7.70
C PHE A 62 -12.93 5.75 6.54
N THR A 63 -12.30 6.62 5.75
CA THR A 63 -12.96 7.25 4.59
C THR A 63 -13.23 6.25 3.48
N THR A 64 -12.39 5.22 3.31
CA THR A 64 -12.66 4.09 2.44
C THR A 64 -13.91 3.33 2.90
N TYR A 65 -14.06 3.10 4.20
CA TYR A 65 -15.26 2.48 4.76
C TYR A 65 -16.51 3.32 4.48
N LEU A 66 -16.45 4.64 4.68
CA LEU A 66 -17.56 5.53 4.34
C LEU A 66 -17.89 5.49 2.84
N LEU A 67 -16.86 5.47 1.98
CA LEU A 67 -17.04 5.34 0.54
C LEU A 67 -17.75 4.02 0.17
N VAL A 68 -17.35 2.91 0.80
CA VAL A 68 -17.99 1.60 0.61
C VAL A 68 -19.44 1.60 1.07
N LEU A 69 -19.78 2.28 2.18
CA LEU A 69 -21.17 2.43 2.63
C LEU A 69 -22.04 3.21 1.64
N ILE A 70 -21.47 4.26 1.01
CA ILE A 70 -22.19 5.11 0.05
C ILE A 70 -22.36 4.38 -1.29
N VAL A 71 -21.29 3.78 -1.80
CA VAL A 71 -21.27 3.20 -3.15
C VAL A 71 -21.83 1.77 -3.19
N GLN A 72 -21.73 1.03 -2.09
CA GLN A 72 -22.15 -0.36 -1.94
C GLN A 72 -21.61 -1.27 -3.07
N PRO A 73 -20.29 -1.30 -3.29
CA PRO A 73 -19.69 -2.18 -4.29
C PRO A 73 -19.90 -3.66 -3.91
N SER A 74 -19.59 -4.60 -4.83
CA SER A 74 -19.64 -6.02 -4.46
C SER A 74 -18.68 -6.34 -3.31
N PRO A 75 -18.95 -7.38 -2.51
CA PRO A 75 -18.13 -7.70 -1.32
C PRO A 75 -16.66 -7.87 -1.61
N GLY A 76 -16.29 -8.49 -2.73
CA GLY A 76 -14.89 -8.65 -3.10
C GLY A 76 -14.22 -7.34 -3.51
N LEU A 77 -14.93 -6.44 -4.21
CA LEU A 77 -14.41 -5.10 -4.51
C LEU A 77 -14.19 -4.30 -3.23
N ALA A 78 -15.15 -4.34 -2.29
CA ALA A 78 -15.02 -3.68 -0.99
C ALA A 78 -13.81 -4.21 -0.19
N LEU A 79 -13.62 -5.54 -0.14
CA LEU A 79 -12.44 -6.15 0.50
C LEU A 79 -11.13 -5.69 -0.17
N GLY A 80 -11.11 -5.63 -1.51
CA GLY A 80 -9.95 -5.10 -2.24
C GLY A 80 -9.64 -3.65 -1.85
N MET A 81 -10.66 -2.80 -1.73
CA MET A 81 -10.53 -1.40 -1.31
C MET A 81 -10.01 -1.30 0.13
N PHE A 82 -10.53 -2.10 1.07
CA PHE A 82 -10.06 -2.13 2.46
C PHE A 82 -8.62 -2.63 2.55
N LEU A 83 -8.25 -3.64 1.76
CA LEU A 83 -6.89 -4.17 1.75
C LEU A 83 -5.89 -3.12 1.26
N ILE A 84 -6.18 -2.42 0.16
CA ILE A 84 -5.31 -1.35 -0.35
C ILE A 84 -5.20 -0.21 0.66
N ALA A 85 -6.30 0.20 1.31
CA ALA A 85 -6.27 1.23 2.35
C ALA A 85 -5.48 0.81 3.60
N ALA A 86 -5.36 -0.50 3.87
CA ALA A 86 -4.58 -1.03 4.98
C ALA A 86 -3.09 -1.24 4.61
N CYS A 87 -2.75 -1.32 3.32
CA CYS A 87 -1.37 -1.49 2.86
C CYS A 87 -0.49 -0.29 3.24
N PRO A 88 0.81 -0.51 3.53
CA PRO A 88 1.74 0.59 3.73
C PRO A 88 1.96 1.38 2.44
N VAL A 89 2.60 2.52 2.56
CA VAL A 89 2.94 3.37 1.41
C VAL A 89 3.89 2.67 0.43
N GLY A 90 3.86 3.13 -0.83
CA GLY A 90 4.75 2.62 -1.87
C GLY A 90 6.13 3.29 -1.81
N ASN A 91 7.19 2.57 -2.18
CA ASN A 91 8.58 3.07 -2.15
C ASN A 91 8.82 4.28 -3.08
N VAL A 92 7.91 4.53 -4.02
CA VAL A 92 8.02 5.65 -4.98
C VAL A 92 7.64 7.00 -4.36
N THR A 93 6.99 7.02 -3.19
CA THR A 93 6.52 8.27 -2.54
C THR A 93 7.65 9.28 -2.31
N ASN A 94 8.83 8.80 -1.86
CA ASN A 94 9.98 9.66 -1.61
C ASN A 94 10.44 10.42 -2.87
N LEU A 95 10.41 9.75 -4.02
CA LEU A 95 10.78 10.37 -5.30
C LEU A 95 9.72 11.38 -5.75
N ILE A 96 8.45 11.01 -5.65
CA ILE A 96 7.31 11.88 -6.01
C ILE A 96 7.29 13.11 -5.09
N THR A 97 7.52 12.92 -3.78
CA THR A 97 7.64 14.01 -2.80
C THR A 97 8.79 14.96 -3.17
N LYS A 98 9.95 14.44 -3.56
CA LYS A 98 11.08 15.26 -4.01
C LYS A 98 10.71 16.12 -5.22
N VAL A 99 10.06 15.54 -6.22
CA VAL A 99 9.63 16.26 -7.44
C VAL A 99 8.57 17.32 -7.12
N SER A 100 7.66 17.03 -6.20
CA SER A 100 6.63 17.98 -5.74
C SER A 100 7.17 19.13 -4.87
N LYS A 101 8.47 19.18 -4.62
CA LYS A 101 9.10 20.11 -3.65
C LYS A 101 8.51 19.97 -2.23
N GLY A 102 8.15 18.75 -1.84
CA GLY A 102 7.73 18.40 -0.49
C GLY A 102 8.91 18.16 0.45
N ASN A 103 8.60 17.85 1.70
CA ASN A 103 9.58 17.53 2.73
C ASN A 103 10.00 16.06 2.63
N VAL A 104 11.13 15.82 1.94
CA VAL A 104 11.64 14.45 1.69
C VAL A 104 12.03 13.75 3.00
N ALA A 105 12.54 14.47 3.99
CA ALA A 105 12.89 13.87 5.28
C ALA A 105 11.65 13.35 6.03
N LEU A 106 10.55 14.11 5.96
CA LEU A 106 9.25 13.67 6.50
C LEU A 106 8.73 12.44 5.72
N SER A 107 8.82 12.44 4.38
CA SER A 107 8.39 11.32 3.54
C SER A 107 9.15 10.04 3.90
N ILE A 108 10.48 10.08 3.97
CA ILE A 108 11.30 8.93 4.34
C ILE A 108 10.93 8.42 5.74
N GLY A 109 10.76 9.32 6.71
CA GLY A 109 10.37 8.93 8.06
C GLY A 109 8.99 8.28 8.13
N LEU A 110 7.98 8.86 7.45
CA LEU A 110 6.63 8.30 7.37
C LEU A 110 6.63 6.93 6.69
N SER A 111 7.30 6.80 5.54
CA SER A 111 7.42 5.53 4.81
C SER A 111 8.13 4.47 5.64
N SER A 112 9.24 4.82 6.33
CA SER A 112 9.96 3.90 7.21
C SER A 112 9.07 3.41 8.35
N THR A 113 8.34 4.32 8.99
CA THR A 113 7.38 3.98 10.05
C THR A 113 6.25 3.11 9.51
N ALA A 114 5.74 3.44 8.32
CA ALA A 114 4.68 2.68 7.67
C ALA A 114 5.10 1.22 7.41
N HIS A 115 6.30 0.99 6.92
CA HIS A 115 6.80 -0.37 6.69
C HIS A 115 7.04 -1.14 7.99
N LEU A 116 7.57 -0.48 9.04
CA LEU A 116 7.76 -1.11 10.36
C LEU A 116 6.43 -1.54 10.99
N LEU A 117 5.41 -0.70 10.88
CA LEU A 117 4.10 -0.97 11.45
C LEU A 117 3.23 -1.88 10.58
N ALA A 118 3.58 -2.10 9.31
CA ALA A 118 2.76 -2.83 8.36
C ALA A 118 2.36 -4.23 8.84
N ALA A 119 3.29 -4.97 9.45
CA ALA A 119 3.04 -6.32 9.94
C ALA A 119 1.90 -6.39 10.99
N PHE A 120 1.64 -5.28 11.69
CA PHE A 120 0.60 -5.19 12.73
C PHE A 120 -0.62 -4.42 12.23
N VAL A 121 -0.41 -3.24 11.63
CA VAL A 121 -1.49 -2.32 11.30
C VAL A 121 -2.29 -2.79 10.08
N LEU A 122 -1.64 -3.44 9.10
CA LEU A 122 -2.33 -3.95 7.92
C LEU A 122 -3.38 -4.99 8.29
N PRO A 123 -3.04 -6.11 8.99
CA PRO A 123 -4.05 -7.10 9.34
C PRO A 123 -5.12 -6.55 10.29
N LEU A 124 -4.74 -5.64 11.20
CA LEU A 124 -5.68 -5.01 12.13
C LEU A 124 -6.73 -4.17 11.39
N ASN A 125 -6.29 -3.24 10.53
CA ASN A 125 -7.20 -2.39 9.76
C ASN A 125 -8.05 -3.20 8.79
N PHE A 126 -7.43 -4.15 8.09
CA PHE A 126 -8.17 -5.02 7.17
C PHE A 126 -9.25 -5.84 7.88
N ALA A 127 -8.92 -6.48 9.02
CA ALA A 127 -9.88 -7.23 9.80
C ALA A 127 -10.97 -6.33 10.39
N LEU A 128 -10.63 -5.15 10.89
CA LEU A 128 -11.59 -4.20 11.45
C LEU A 128 -12.64 -3.81 10.41
N TYR A 129 -12.22 -3.24 9.29
CA TYR A 129 -13.14 -2.72 8.27
C TYR A 129 -13.81 -3.84 7.46
N GLY A 130 -13.10 -4.95 7.22
CA GLY A 130 -13.66 -6.13 6.58
C GLY A 130 -14.81 -6.77 7.39
N ASN A 131 -14.72 -6.75 8.73
CA ASN A 131 -15.80 -7.25 9.61
C ASN A 131 -16.89 -6.21 9.89
N LEU A 132 -16.58 -4.93 9.82
CA LEU A 132 -17.52 -3.85 10.11
C LEU A 132 -18.60 -3.70 9.01
N TYR A 133 -18.28 -4.01 7.77
CA TYR A 133 -19.21 -4.04 6.65
C TYR A 133 -19.80 -5.45 6.48
N SER A 134 -21.10 -5.60 6.74
CA SER A 134 -21.77 -6.90 6.78
C SER A 134 -21.56 -7.78 5.53
N PRO A 135 -21.62 -7.25 4.27
CA PRO A 135 -21.36 -8.07 3.10
C PRO A 135 -19.94 -8.65 3.03
N THR A 136 -18.91 -7.87 3.42
CA THR A 136 -17.53 -8.35 3.47
C THR A 136 -17.30 -9.32 4.61
N ALA A 137 -17.91 -9.09 5.78
CA ALA A 137 -17.85 -10.01 6.92
C ALA A 137 -18.44 -11.39 6.55
N SER A 138 -19.54 -11.41 5.79
CA SER A 138 -20.14 -12.66 5.29
C SER A 138 -19.20 -13.38 4.33
N LEU A 139 -18.56 -12.66 3.41
CA LEU A 139 -17.59 -13.22 2.48
C LEU A 139 -16.36 -13.76 3.19
N MET A 140 -15.80 -13.05 4.16
CA MET A 140 -14.64 -13.51 4.95
C MET A 140 -14.94 -14.79 5.72
N ARG A 141 -16.15 -14.93 6.28
CA ARG A 141 -16.59 -16.19 6.92
C ARG A 141 -16.73 -17.34 5.93
N GLN A 142 -17.25 -17.10 4.75
CA GLN A 142 -17.39 -18.12 3.71
C GLN A 142 -16.05 -18.68 3.23
N ILE A 143 -15.00 -17.84 3.23
CA ILE A 143 -13.64 -18.23 2.82
C ILE A 143 -12.86 -18.83 4.01
N ASN A 144 -13.48 -18.99 5.20
CA ASN A 144 -12.82 -19.44 6.42
C ASN A 144 -11.56 -18.66 6.80
N VAL A 145 -11.55 -17.34 6.54
CA VAL A 145 -10.43 -16.49 6.93
C VAL A 145 -10.50 -16.25 8.44
N ASP A 146 -9.73 -17.00 9.21
CA ASP A 146 -9.50 -16.65 10.61
C ASP A 146 -8.61 -15.41 10.68
N GLY A 147 -9.16 -14.32 11.20
CA GLY A 147 -8.42 -13.04 11.32
C GLY A 147 -7.15 -13.15 12.16
N LYS A 148 -7.09 -14.07 13.13
CA LYS A 148 -5.89 -14.32 13.95
C LYS A 148 -4.83 -15.07 13.16
N GLU A 149 -5.24 -16.12 12.44
CA GLU A 149 -4.34 -16.90 11.59
C GLU A 149 -3.78 -16.02 10.46
N MET A 150 -4.63 -15.23 9.82
CA MET A 150 -4.20 -14.27 8.81
C MET A 150 -3.21 -13.24 9.41
N ALA A 151 -3.51 -12.66 10.57
CA ALA A 151 -2.62 -11.72 11.23
C ALA A 151 -1.26 -12.34 11.56
N TRP A 152 -1.25 -13.59 12.05
CA TRP A 152 -0.04 -14.33 12.32
C TRP A 152 0.79 -14.62 11.06
N LEU A 153 0.15 -15.08 9.99
CA LEU A 153 0.82 -15.34 8.71
C LEU A 153 1.35 -14.06 8.08
N VAL A 154 0.58 -12.95 8.11
CA VAL A 154 1.05 -11.63 7.65
C VAL A 154 2.26 -11.17 8.47
N PHE A 155 2.21 -11.36 9.80
CA PHE A 155 3.36 -11.06 10.65
C PHE A 155 4.59 -11.90 10.28
N LEU A 156 4.44 -13.19 10.02
CA LEU A 156 5.54 -14.04 9.59
C LEU A 156 6.08 -13.64 8.21
N ILE A 157 5.21 -13.38 7.23
CA ILE A 157 5.60 -13.11 5.85
C ILE A 157 6.20 -11.71 5.68
N ILE A 158 5.70 -10.72 6.43
CA ILE A 158 6.18 -9.33 6.37
C ILE A 158 7.18 -9.05 7.49
N GLY A 159 6.82 -9.39 8.71
CA GLY A 159 7.59 -9.04 9.92
C GLY A 159 8.91 -9.77 10.00
N THR A 160 8.95 -11.07 9.68
CA THR A 160 10.20 -11.86 9.77
C THR A 160 11.28 -11.34 8.80
N PRO A 161 11.02 -11.17 7.49
CA PRO A 161 12.02 -10.59 6.59
C PRO A 161 12.42 -9.17 6.98
N LEU A 162 11.48 -8.38 7.47
CA LEU A 162 11.74 -7.02 7.96
C LEU A 162 12.71 -7.04 9.15
N LEU A 163 12.46 -7.88 10.13
CA LEU A 163 13.34 -8.06 11.29
C LEU A 163 14.73 -8.55 10.87
N LEU A 164 14.81 -9.53 9.98
CA LEU A 164 16.06 -10.05 9.45
C LEU A 164 16.85 -8.97 8.70
N GLY A 165 16.18 -8.12 7.92
CA GLY A 165 16.83 -6.99 7.23
C GLY A 165 17.38 -5.94 8.21
N ILE A 166 16.63 -5.60 9.26
CA ILE A 166 17.11 -4.69 10.32
C ILE A 166 18.31 -5.29 11.06
N LEU A 167 18.27 -6.56 11.40
CA LEU A 167 19.39 -7.26 12.03
C LEU A 167 20.62 -7.29 11.09
N CYS A 168 20.38 -7.59 9.81
CA CYS A 168 21.44 -7.56 8.80
C CYS A 168 22.10 -6.17 8.71
N GLN A 169 21.32 -5.10 8.69
CA GLN A 169 21.83 -3.74 8.69
C GLN A 169 22.69 -3.44 9.93
N ARG A 170 22.27 -3.93 11.09
CA ARG A 170 22.97 -3.71 12.35
C ARG A 170 24.29 -4.49 12.45
N TYR A 171 24.28 -5.76 12.06
CA TYR A 171 25.43 -6.65 12.25
C TYR A 171 26.33 -6.74 11.03
N PHE A 172 25.81 -6.47 9.82
CA PHE A 172 26.52 -6.55 8.56
C PHE A 172 26.42 -5.25 7.74
N PRO A 173 26.83 -4.08 8.28
CA PRO A 173 26.60 -2.78 7.62
C PRO A 173 27.29 -2.68 6.25
N ARG A 174 28.48 -3.27 6.08
CA ARG A 174 29.20 -3.29 4.79
C ARG A 174 28.42 -4.07 3.72
N PHE A 175 27.88 -5.23 4.08
CA PHE A 175 27.04 -6.02 3.18
C PHE A 175 25.78 -5.23 2.80
N THR A 176 25.12 -4.61 3.77
CA THR A 176 23.93 -3.80 3.54
C THR A 176 24.19 -2.67 2.55
N GLU A 177 25.26 -1.89 2.74
CA GLU A 177 25.60 -0.77 1.84
C GLU A 177 25.87 -1.23 0.40
N LEU A 178 26.51 -2.36 0.21
CA LEU A 178 26.82 -2.91 -1.10
C LEU A 178 25.59 -3.56 -1.78
N SER A 179 24.71 -4.17 -1.00
CA SER A 179 23.62 -5.01 -1.52
C SER A 179 22.29 -4.30 -1.65
N LYS A 180 22.00 -3.27 -0.83
CA LYS A 180 20.68 -2.59 -0.81
C LYS A 180 20.20 -2.12 -2.18
N VAL A 181 21.09 -1.58 -3.02
CA VAL A 181 20.74 -1.12 -4.37
C VAL A 181 20.31 -2.27 -5.26
N TRP A 182 20.97 -3.42 -5.13
CA TRP A 182 20.64 -4.63 -5.88
C TRP A 182 19.32 -5.24 -5.39
N PHE A 183 19.12 -5.32 -4.08
CA PHE A 183 17.85 -5.77 -3.50
C PHE A 183 16.69 -4.92 -3.98
N ASN A 184 16.82 -3.59 -3.97
CA ASN A 184 15.75 -2.69 -4.45
C ASN A 184 15.48 -2.86 -5.95
N ARG A 185 16.51 -2.95 -6.78
CA ARG A 185 16.34 -3.17 -8.22
C ARG A 185 15.68 -4.52 -8.53
N LEU A 186 16.14 -5.59 -7.88
CA LEU A 186 15.57 -6.93 -8.04
C LEU A 186 14.13 -6.99 -7.51
N SER A 187 13.83 -6.34 -6.40
CA SER A 187 12.46 -6.23 -5.86
C SER A 187 11.52 -5.57 -6.87
N MET A 188 11.95 -4.47 -7.50
CA MET A 188 11.16 -3.82 -8.56
C MET A 188 10.99 -4.72 -9.79
N LEU A 189 12.03 -5.44 -10.20
CA LEU A 189 11.96 -6.38 -11.32
C LEU A 189 11.04 -7.55 -11.02
N PHE A 190 11.12 -8.14 -9.83
CA PHE A 190 10.22 -9.21 -9.42
C PHE A 190 8.77 -8.75 -9.36
N LEU A 191 8.52 -7.56 -8.81
CA LEU A 191 7.17 -6.99 -8.78
C LEU A 191 6.64 -6.72 -10.20
N ALA A 192 7.46 -6.13 -11.07
CA ALA A 192 7.09 -5.87 -12.46
C ALA A 192 6.83 -7.19 -13.22
N PHE A 193 7.71 -8.18 -13.06
CA PHE A 193 7.53 -9.51 -13.65
C PHE A 193 6.23 -10.16 -13.17
N PHE A 194 5.95 -10.08 -11.88
CA PHE A 194 4.73 -10.63 -11.29
C PHE A 194 3.47 -9.96 -11.87
N ILE A 195 3.45 -8.63 -11.97
CA ILE A 195 2.35 -7.88 -12.58
C ILE A 195 2.18 -8.31 -14.05
N VAL A 196 3.26 -8.35 -14.82
CA VAL A 196 3.22 -8.77 -16.24
C VAL A 196 2.73 -10.20 -16.37
N ALA A 197 3.20 -11.13 -15.54
CA ALA A 197 2.75 -12.52 -15.54
C ALA A 197 1.25 -12.65 -15.21
N ALA A 198 0.77 -11.91 -14.22
CA ALA A 198 -0.65 -11.85 -13.87
C ALA A 198 -1.50 -11.32 -15.04
N PHE A 199 -1.03 -10.28 -15.74
CA PHE A 199 -1.68 -9.76 -16.94
C PHE A 199 -1.61 -10.73 -18.11
N ALA A 200 -0.49 -11.37 -18.37
CA ALA A 200 -0.34 -12.32 -19.46
C ALA A 200 -1.27 -13.52 -19.31
N SER A 201 -1.45 -14.00 -18.08
CA SER A 201 -2.30 -15.15 -17.78
C SER A 201 -3.80 -14.81 -17.75
N ASN A 202 -4.18 -13.54 -17.47
CA ASN A 202 -5.55 -13.13 -17.20
C ASN A 202 -5.95 -11.83 -17.93
N GLY A 203 -5.19 -11.42 -18.94
CA GLY A 203 -5.31 -10.10 -19.59
C GLY A 203 -6.70 -9.79 -20.10
N LYS A 204 -7.39 -10.77 -20.73
CA LYS A 204 -8.76 -10.59 -21.22
C LYS A 204 -9.73 -10.25 -20.08
N VAL A 205 -9.67 -11.00 -18.98
CA VAL A 205 -10.51 -10.77 -17.80
C VAL A 205 -10.26 -9.38 -17.19
N LEU A 206 -8.98 -8.99 -17.11
CA LEU A 206 -8.58 -7.69 -16.57
C LEU A 206 -9.05 -6.55 -17.47
N VAL A 207 -8.78 -6.61 -18.77
CA VAL A 207 -9.15 -5.55 -19.74
C VAL A 207 -10.67 -5.38 -19.85
N ASP A 208 -11.43 -6.47 -19.90
CA ASP A 208 -12.89 -6.42 -20.03
C ASP A 208 -13.59 -5.86 -18.78
N ASN A 209 -12.90 -5.87 -17.63
CA ASN A 209 -13.49 -5.47 -16.35
C ASN A 209 -12.85 -4.24 -15.70
N VAL A 210 -11.68 -3.77 -16.22
CA VAL A 210 -11.00 -2.61 -15.65
C VAL A 210 -11.87 -1.37 -15.57
N GLN A 211 -12.70 -1.11 -16.58
CA GLN A 211 -13.59 0.06 -16.62
C GLN A 211 -14.65 0.03 -15.50
N LYS A 212 -15.08 -1.17 -15.09
CA LYS A 212 -16.08 -1.35 -14.03
C LYS A 212 -15.53 -1.00 -12.64
N VAL A 213 -14.18 -1.05 -12.48
CA VAL A 213 -13.49 -0.89 -11.21
C VAL A 213 -12.70 0.42 -11.13
N ALA A 214 -12.20 0.92 -12.28
CA ALA A 214 -11.33 2.08 -12.33
C ALA A 214 -11.93 3.32 -11.63
N TRP A 215 -13.21 3.59 -11.83
CA TRP A 215 -13.88 4.75 -11.22
C TRP A 215 -13.91 4.66 -9.67
N LEU A 216 -14.07 3.46 -9.10
CA LEU A 216 -14.01 3.24 -7.64
C LEU A 216 -12.61 3.57 -7.11
N VAL A 217 -11.60 3.10 -7.82
CA VAL A 217 -10.19 3.36 -7.47
C VAL A 217 -9.85 4.84 -7.60
N ILE A 218 -10.35 5.50 -8.66
CA ILE A 218 -10.18 6.95 -8.85
C ILE A 218 -10.80 7.73 -7.69
N LEU A 219 -12.02 7.38 -7.29
CA LEU A 219 -12.68 8.01 -6.16
C LEU A 219 -11.93 7.77 -4.85
N GLN A 220 -11.58 6.53 -4.55
CA GLN A 220 -10.85 6.17 -3.32
C GLN A 220 -9.50 6.88 -3.25
N ASN A 221 -8.73 6.90 -4.34
CA ASN A 221 -7.46 7.60 -4.40
C ASN A 221 -7.63 9.13 -4.28
N GLY A 222 -8.66 9.68 -4.93
CA GLY A 222 -9.00 11.10 -4.79
C GLY A 222 -9.30 11.48 -3.33
N TRP A 223 -10.03 10.62 -2.60
CA TRP A 223 -10.30 10.82 -1.17
C TRP A 223 -9.04 10.70 -0.32
N ALA A 224 -8.15 9.76 -0.66
CA ALA A 224 -6.86 9.62 0.01
C ALA A 224 -5.99 10.88 -0.13
N LEU A 225 -5.80 11.34 -1.37
CA LEU A 225 -5.05 12.57 -1.68
C LEU A 225 -5.70 13.80 -1.06
N GLY A 226 -7.02 13.96 -1.27
CA GLY A 226 -7.80 15.08 -0.75
C GLY A 226 -7.84 15.12 0.79
N GLY A 227 -7.97 13.95 1.42
CA GLY A 227 -7.95 13.81 2.87
C GLY A 227 -6.61 14.20 3.48
N GLY A 228 -5.50 13.72 2.92
CA GLY A 228 -4.15 14.11 3.35
C GLY A 228 -3.91 15.61 3.22
N TRP A 229 -4.29 16.18 2.08
CA TRP A 229 -4.21 17.62 1.85
C TRP A 229 -5.07 18.42 2.83
N ALA A 230 -6.33 18.04 3.01
CA ALA A 230 -7.27 18.71 3.89
C ALA A 230 -6.80 18.68 5.36
N LEU A 231 -6.31 17.53 5.84
CA LEU A 231 -5.71 17.43 7.18
C LEU A 231 -4.50 18.35 7.32
N GLY A 232 -3.59 18.37 6.35
CA GLY A 232 -2.43 19.24 6.39
C GLY A 232 -2.83 20.72 6.50
N LYS A 233 -3.84 21.13 5.73
CA LYS A 233 -4.40 22.51 5.81
C LYS A 233 -5.09 22.77 7.14
N LEU A 234 -5.92 21.84 7.62
CA LEU A 234 -6.65 21.96 8.89
C LEU A 234 -5.69 22.15 10.07
N PHE A 235 -4.61 21.40 10.09
CA PHE A 235 -3.58 21.52 11.14
C PHE A 235 -2.56 22.63 10.88
N LYS A 236 -2.75 23.43 9.81
CA LYS A 236 -1.89 24.56 9.45
C LYS A 236 -0.41 24.16 9.37
N LEU A 237 -0.13 23.05 8.70
CA LEU A 237 1.25 22.59 8.50
C LEU A 237 1.96 23.40 7.40
N PRO A 238 3.29 23.41 7.38
CA PRO A 238 4.06 23.98 6.28
C PRO A 238 3.66 23.36 4.94
N GLU A 239 3.66 24.14 3.88
CA GLU A 239 3.20 23.67 2.55
C GLU A 239 3.99 22.45 2.05
N ALA A 240 5.29 22.40 2.31
CA ALA A 240 6.12 21.24 1.97
C ALA A 240 5.67 19.96 2.69
N ASP A 241 5.27 20.07 3.95
CA ASP A 241 4.74 18.95 4.73
C ASP A 241 3.37 18.51 4.24
N ILE A 242 2.51 19.47 3.88
CA ILE A 242 1.19 19.19 3.29
C ILE A 242 1.33 18.39 2.01
N ARG A 243 2.22 18.81 1.09
CA ARG A 243 2.51 18.06 -0.14
C ARG A 243 2.97 16.64 0.15
N THR A 244 3.87 16.50 1.12
CA THR A 244 4.37 15.19 1.56
C THR A 244 3.24 14.31 2.06
N ILE A 245 2.46 14.78 3.03
CA ILE A 245 1.35 14.01 3.63
C ILE A 245 0.31 13.64 2.58
N THR A 246 0.00 14.54 1.65
CA THR A 246 -0.91 14.26 0.53
C THR A 246 -0.42 13.08 -0.31
N ILE A 247 0.85 13.10 -0.73
CA ILE A 247 1.46 12.04 -1.54
C ILE A 247 1.51 10.73 -0.76
N GLU A 248 1.97 10.76 0.49
CA GLU A 248 2.05 9.59 1.36
C GLU A 248 0.68 8.95 1.61
N SER A 249 -0.39 9.75 1.68
CA SER A 249 -1.77 9.25 1.85
C SER A 249 -2.36 8.65 0.58
N GLY A 250 -1.92 9.09 -0.60
CA GLY A 250 -2.49 8.66 -1.88
C GLY A 250 -1.74 7.52 -2.57
N ILE A 251 -0.52 7.19 -2.13
CA ILE A 251 0.33 6.22 -2.83
C ILE A 251 0.64 5.04 -1.92
N HIS A 252 -0.06 3.94 -2.14
CA HIS A 252 0.06 2.71 -1.35
C HIS A 252 0.73 1.58 -2.13
N ASN A 253 1.29 0.62 -1.41
CA ASN A 253 1.95 -0.55 -1.99
C ASN A 253 0.92 -1.56 -2.50
N SER A 254 0.38 -1.32 -3.69
CA SER A 254 -0.59 -2.21 -4.33
C SER A 254 0.02 -3.56 -4.72
N GLY A 255 1.34 -3.62 -4.94
CA GLY A 255 2.04 -4.88 -5.19
C GLY A 255 1.96 -5.80 -3.99
N LEU A 256 2.21 -5.28 -2.78
CA LEU A 256 1.99 -6.03 -1.54
C LEU A 256 0.52 -6.46 -1.42
N GLY A 257 -0.43 -5.56 -1.69
CA GLY A 257 -1.86 -5.88 -1.68
C GLY A 257 -2.18 -7.03 -2.62
N LEU A 258 -1.67 -7.00 -3.85
CA LEU A 258 -1.88 -8.05 -4.85
C LEU A 258 -1.29 -9.39 -4.39
N LEU A 259 -0.08 -9.40 -3.82
CA LEU A 259 0.54 -10.59 -3.27
C LEU A 259 -0.30 -11.21 -2.14
N LEU A 260 -0.85 -10.39 -1.23
CA LEU A 260 -1.71 -10.86 -0.16
C LEU A 260 -3.05 -11.43 -0.68
N ILE A 261 -3.60 -10.87 -1.77
CA ILE A 261 -4.80 -11.38 -2.41
C ILE A 261 -4.56 -12.81 -2.93
N PHE A 262 -3.43 -13.06 -3.55
CA PHE A 262 -3.10 -14.42 -4.01
C PHE A 262 -2.85 -15.38 -2.85
N GLN A 263 -2.23 -14.90 -1.79
CA GLN A 263 -1.88 -15.75 -0.64
C GLN A 263 -3.09 -16.14 0.21
N PHE A 264 -4.01 -15.20 0.46
CA PHE A 264 -5.08 -15.40 1.44
C PHE A 264 -6.48 -15.48 0.84
N PHE A 265 -6.66 -15.05 -0.41
CA PHE A 265 -7.96 -14.92 -1.04
C PHE A 265 -8.08 -15.68 -2.37
N ASP A 266 -7.18 -16.65 -2.58
CA ASP A 266 -7.17 -17.51 -3.77
C ASP A 266 -7.25 -16.71 -5.09
N GLY A 267 -6.52 -15.59 -5.15
CA GLY A 267 -6.48 -14.74 -6.32
C GLY A 267 -7.85 -14.20 -6.74
N ARG A 268 -8.74 -13.91 -5.79
CA ARG A 268 -10.10 -13.40 -6.08
C ARG A 268 -10.07 -12.21 -7.01
N GLY A 269 -10.66 -12.36 -8.19
CA GLY A 269 -10.51 -11.43 -9.31
C GLY A 269 -10.99 -10.01 -9.00
N SER A 270 -12.10 -9.84 -8.26
CA SER A 270 -12.58 -8.53 -7.84
C SER A 270 -11.58 -7.78 -6.98
N MET A 271 -10.96 -8.44 -5.98
CA MET A 271 -9.92 -7.83 -5.15
C MET A 271 -8.68 -7.49 -5.98
N ALA A 272 -8.24 -8.42 -6.83
CA ALA A 272 -7.06 -8.25 -7.67
C ALA A 272 -7.23 -7.10 -8.68
N LEU A 273 -8.42 -6.93 -9.26
CA LEU A 273 -8.75 -5.80 -10.13
C LEU A 273 -8.58 -4.45 -9.40
N VAL A 274 -9.03 -4.34 -8.15
CA VAL A 274 -8.82 -3.13 -7.35
C VAL A 274 -7.33 -2.86 -7.16
N ALA A 275 -6.54 -3.88 -6.78
CA ALA A 275 -5.12 -3.72 -6.54
C ALA A 275 -4.34 -3.33 -7.81
N VAL A 276 -4.67 -3.94 -8.95
CA VAL A 276 -4.06 -3.65 -10.25
C VAL A 276 -4.43 -2.25 -10.72
N CYS A 277 -5.71 -1.88 -10.68
CA CYS A 277 -6.17 -0.53 -11.05
C CYS A 277 -5.52 0.53 -10.16
N TRP A 278 -5.41 0.27 -8.85
CA TRP A 278 -4.72 1.16 -7.93
C TRP A 278 -3.25 1.32 -8.30
N GLY A 279 -2.54 0.23 -8.58
CA GLY A 279 -1.12 0.23 -8.93
C GLY A 279 -0.79 1.11 -10.13
N VAL A 280 -1.69 1.20 -11.09
CA VAL A 280 -1.54 2.08 -12.25
C VAL A 280 -1.98 3.51 -11.92
N TRP A 281 -3.18 3.65 -11.35
CA TRP A 281 -3.80 4.96 -11.16
C TRP A 281 -3.06 5.84 -10.14
N HIS A 282 -2.62 5.28 -9.01
CA HIS A 282 -1.93 6.06 -7.99
C HIS A 282 -0.61 6.68 -8.50
N LEU A 283 0.07 5.99 -9.44
CA LEU A 283 1.25 6.55 -10.08
C LEU A 283 0.88 7.72 -11.00
N ILE A 284 -0.18 7.56 -11.81
CA ILE A 284 -0.65 8.64 -12.70
C ILE A 284 -1.04 9.86 -11.86
N SER A 285 -1.89 9.70 -10.87
CA SER A 285 -2.35 10.80 -10.01
C SER A 285 -1.22 11.44 -9.21
N GLY A 286 -0.34 10.64 -8.63
CA GLY A 286 0.81 11.11 -7.86
C GLY A 286 1.80 11.91 -8.70
N TRP A 287 2.16 11.41 -9.88
CA TRP A 287 3.06 12.13 -10.79
C TRP A 287 2.40 13.39 -11.37
N ALA A 288 1.12 13.35 -11.72
CA ALA A 288 0.39 14.53 -12.18
C ALA A 288 0.37 15.63 -11.11
N LEU A 289 0.10 15.25 -9.85
CA LEU A 289 0.11 16.18 -8.72
C LEU A 289 1.51 16.73 -8.43
N ALA A 290 2.53 15.87 -8.48
CA ALA A 290 3.92 16.28 -8.29
C ALA A 290 4.38 17.26 -9.38
N TRP A 291 4.04 16.99 -10.63
CA TRP A 291 4.33 17.88 -11.74
C TRP A 291 3.64 19.24 -11.58
N TYR A 292 2.37 19.26 -11.19
CA TYR A 292 1.62 20.48 -10.88
C TYR A 292 2.30 21.31 -9.78
N TRP A 293 2.75 20.67 -8.70
CA TRP A 293 3.44 21.34 -7.60
C TRP A 293 4.88 21.71 -7.91
N ALA A 294 5.57 20.98 -8.78
CA ALA A 294 6.93 21.30 -9.21
C ALA A 294 7.03 22.70 -9.83
N GLN A 295 5.96 23.15 -10.51
CA GLN A 295 5.89 24.47 -11.13
C GLN A 295 5.63 25.62 -10.14
N ARG A 296 5.38 25.30 -8.86
CA ARG A 296 5.01 26.25 -7.82
C ARG A 296 5.96 26.13 -6.64
N SER A 297 6.59 27.23 -6.24
CA SER A 297 7.35 27.24 -4.99
C SER A 297 6.39 27.00 -3.82
N PRO A 298 6.78 26.20 -2.80
CA PRO A 298 6.02 26.12 -1.57
C PRO A 298 5.91 27.53 -0.98
N ALA A 299 4.71 27.91 -0.58
CA ALA A 299 4.54 29.14 0.22
C ALA A 299 5.30 28.96 1.54
N VAL A 300 6.10 29.97 1.91
CA VAL A 300 6.88 30.00 3.15
C VAL A 300 5.94 30.06 4.34
#